data_9d7bafc859cca6de1b4b2554aca7f4f5
#
_entry.id   9d7bafc859cca6de1b4b2554aca7f4f5
#
_cell.length_a   1.000
_cell.length_b   1.000
_cell.length_c   1.000
_cell.angle_alpha   90.00
_cell.angle_beta   90.00
_cell.angle_gamma   90.00
#
_symmetry.space_group_name_H-M   'P 1'
#
loop_
_entity.id
_entity.type
_entity.pdbx_description
1 polymer ?
#
loop_
_entity_poly.entity_id
_entity_poly.type
_entity_poly.pdbx_seq_one_letter_code
_entity_poly.pdbx_strand_id
1 'polypeptide(L)'
;MPLMISLQGRLVRTERVEDVDKEGTATLVASAKGRIKTEITGLPPDVEVPPEQDIPPVETRLKVTPLGKVLEVQMDFPEKAKEESPSRLSVNWSMPQMQGLAWQGILFPENPVKTGDTWDISTKIDFKLEDRTVEVEVKGKARLVGFEKVDGRDCAVIEAMVEIPDFGELMQAMPIPGAEGKVTSRSEGQVNSKIWFDVAEGLVVRNETNADMTMNFTLTLPTGQSVSMSMQGTTRFEEKLTKVSQK
;
A
#
# COMPACT_ATOMS: atom_id res chain seq x y z
N MET A 1 -16.34 -8.88 20.88
CA MET A 1 -16.26 -7.47 20.42
C MET A 1 -15.35 -7.46 19.21
N PRO A 2 -15.66 -6.72 18.15
CA PRO A 2 -14.72 -6.56 17.05
C PRO A 2 -13.49 -5.79 17.53
N LEU A 3 -12.31 -6.20 17.05
CA LEU A 3 -11.08 -5.46 17.25
C LEU A 3 -11.09 -4.23 16.34
N MET A 4 -10.86 -3.06 16.92
CA MET A 4 -10.68 -1.83 16.13
C MET A 4 -9.21 -1.42 16.21
N ILE A 5 -8.59 -1.19 15.06
CA ILE A 5 -7.19 -0.79 14.95
C ILE A 5 -7.14 0.59 14.30
N SER A 6 -6.49 1.53 14.98
CA SER A 6 -6.14 2.83 14.42
C SER A 6 -4.63 2.90 14.24
N LEU A 7 -4.19 3.25 13.04
CA LEU A 7 -2.78 3.41 12.70
C LEU A 7 -2.50 4.87 12.37
N GLN A 8 -1.52 5.44 13.04
CA GLN A 8 -0.99 6.77 12.75
C GLN A 8 0.52 6.67 12.61
N GLY A 9 1.09 7.24 11.57
CA GLY A 9 2.52 7.13 11.40
C GLY A 9 3.11 8.20 10.49
N ARG A 10 4.44 8.29 10.56
CA ARG A 10 5.24 9.07 9.64
C ARG A 10 6.20 8.13 8.92
N LEU A 11 6.08 8.06 7.62
CA LEU A 11 6.96 7.29 6.75
C LEU A 11 7.84 8.25 5.94
N VAL A 12 9.10 7.87 5.81
CA VAL A 12 10.00 8.48 4.83
C VAL A 12 10.25 7.43 3.77
N ARG A 13 9.86 7.75 2.56
CA ARG A 13 10.06 6.92 1.40
C ARG A 13 11.14 7.50 0.51
N THR A 14 12.00 6.65 0.00
CA THR A 14 13.01 6.98 -0.99
C THR A 14 12.77 6.13 -2.21
N GLU A 15 12.73 6.75 -3.37
CA GLU A 15 12.59 6.04 -4.64
C GLU A 15 13.77 6.36 -5.54
N ARG A 16 14.17 5.36 -6.33
CA ARG A 16 15.14 5.52 -7.40
C ARG A 16 14.70 4.74 -8.62
N VAL A 17 14.94 5.29 -9.79
CA VAL A 17 14.83 4.56 -11.05
C VAL A 17 16.09 3.70 -11.17
N GLU A 18 15.92 2.39 -11.32
CA GLU A 18 17.01 1.44 -11.52
C GLU A 18 17.28 1.22 -13.01
N ASP A 19 16.20 1.10 -13.79
CA ASP A 19 16.25 0.89 -15.24
C ASP A 19 14.99 1.44 -15.93
N VAL A 20 15.09 1.71 -17.23
CA VAL A 20 13.97 2.04 -18.09
C VAL A 20 14.14 1.28 -19.40
N ASP A 21 13.18 0.44 -19.75
CA ASP A 21 13.21 -0.33 -20.98
C ASP A 21 12.90 0.50 -22.24
N LYS A 22 12.96 -0.14 -23.40
CA LYS A 22 12.72 0.53 -24.70
C LYS A 22 11.28 1.02 -24.88
N GLU A 23 10.35 0.48 -24.11
CA GLU A 23 8.93 0.81 -24.13
C GLU A 23 8.60 1.91 -23.11
N GLY A 24 9.62 2.34 -22.33
CA GLY A 24 9.50 3.37 -21.30
C GLY A 24 9.02 2.82 -19.96
N THR A 25 8.91 1.50 -19.80
CA THR A 25 8.59 0.91 -18.49
C THR A 25 9.78 1.04 -17.55
N ALA A 26 9.55 1.68 -16.42
CA ALA A 26 10.59 1.89 -15.41
C ALA A 26 10.58 0.77 -14.37
N THR A 27 11.78 0.33 -13.99
CA THR A 27 12.01 -0.43 -12.76
C THR A 27 12.37 0.54 -11.66
N LEU A 28 11.48 0.67 -10.67
CA LEU A 28 11.68 1.52 -9.51
C LEU A 28 12.07 0.68 -8.31
N VAL A 29 13.02 1.17 -7.52
CA VAL A 29 13.34 0.63 -6.21
C VAL A 29 12.90 1.64 -5.17
N ALA A 30 11.93 1.25 -4.35
CA ALA A 30 11.41 2.04 -3.26
C ALA A 30 11.86 1.45 -1.92
N SER A 31 12.28 2.30 -1.00
CA SER A 31 12.55 1.93 0.39
C SER A 31 11.77 2.86 1.30
N ALA A 32 11.02 2.30 2.22
CA ALA A 32 10.27 3.05 3.22
C ALA A 32 10.75 2.70 4.62
N LYS A 33 10.88 3.72 5.48
CA LYS A 33 11.19 3.58 6.90
C LYS A 33 10.38 4.60 7.69
N GLY A 34 10.08 4.30 8.94
CA GLY A 34 9.34 5.27 9.76
C GLY A 34 8.93 4.74 11.11
N ARG A 35 7.92 5.38 11.67
CA ARG A 35 7.28 4.99 12.93
C ARG A 35 5.79 4.94 12.76
N ILE A 36 5.20 3.96 13.39
CA ILE A 36 3.74 3.79 13.47
C ILE A 36 3.34 3.72 14.93
N LYS A 37 2.34 4.51 15.27
CA LYS A 37 1.57 4.40 16.51
C LYS A 37 0.35 3.54 16.21
N THR A 38 0.18 2.48 16.97
CA THR A 38 -0.95 1.57 16.85
C THR A 38 -1.82 1.70 18.09
N GLU A 39 -3.09 1.99 17.89
CA GLU A 39 -4.10 1.94 18.95
C GLU A 39 -5.07 0.80 18.62
N ILE A 40 -5.19 -0.17 19.55
CA ILE A 40 -6.09 -1.30 19.39
C ILE A 40 -7.10 -1.28 20.53
N THR A 41 -8.39 -1.29 20.19
CA THR A 41 -9.48 -1.42 21.15
C THR A 41 -10.16 -2.78 20.99
N GLY A 42 -10.62 -3.37 22.09
CA GLY A 42 -11.25 -4.70 22.11
C GLY A 42 -10.29 -5.85 22.37
N LEU A 43 -9.02 -5.56 22.71
CA LEU A 43 -8.08 -6.58 23.18
C LEU A 43 -8.43 -7.06 24.61
N PRO A 44 -8.09 -8.31 24.94
CA PRO A 44 -8.07 -8.77 26.32
C PRO A 44 -7.14 -7.86 27.18
N PRO A 45 -7.47 -7.66 28.47
CA PRO A 45 -6.75 -6.71 29.34
C PRO A 45 -5.29 -7.11 29.62
N ASP A 46 -4.91 -8.32 29.33
CA ASP A 46 -3.57 -8.90 29.50
C ASP A 46 -2.69 -8.82 28.25
N VAL A 47 -3.25 -8.29 27.14
CA VAL A 47 -2.51 -8.10 25.89
C VAL A 47 -2.05 -6.66 25.76
N GLU A 48 -0.75 -6.44 25.91
CA GLU A 48 -0.14 -5.13 25.67
C GLU A 48 0.31 -5.00 24.21
N VAL A 49 -0.05 -3.89 23.59
CA VAL A 49 0.44 -3.50 22.26
C VAL A 49 1.45 -2.37 22.46
N PRO A 50 2.66 -2.48 21.89
CA PRO A 50 3.61 -1.39 21.92
C PRO A 50 2.99 -0.14 21.31
N PRO A 51 2.98 0.99 22.03
CA PRO A 51 2.29 2.20 21.59
C PRO A 51 2.92 2.82 20.33
N GLU A 52 4.20 2.59 20.12
CA GLU A 52 4.95 3.10 18.97
C GLU A 52 5.97 2.05 18.52
N GLN A 53 6.08 1.83 17.23
CA GLN A 53 7.00 0.86 16.64
C GLN A 53 7.76 1.49 15.49
N ASP A 54 9.06 1.21 15.42
CA ASP A 54 9.87 1.53 14.26
C ASP A 54 9.57 0.53 13.13
N ILE A 55 9.32 1.06 11.94
CA ILE A 55 9.22 0.26 10.72
C ILE A 55 10.63 0.16 10.15
N PRO A 56 11.21 -1.02 10.13
CA PRO A 56 12.51 -1.21 9.50
C PRO A 56 12.41 -0.96 7.99
N PRO A 57 13.49 -0.56 7.34
CA PRO A 57 13.50 -0.33 5.91
C PRO A 57 13.16 -1.62 5.17
N VAL A 58 12.11 -1.57 4.35
CA VAL A 58 11.74 -2.64 3.42
C VAL A 58 11.98 -2.11 2.02
N GLU A 59 12.67 -2.91 1.23
CA GLU A 59 12.90 -2.61 -0.17
C GLU A 59 11.85 -3.30 -1.02
N THR A 60 11.30 -2.55 -1.97
CA THR A 60 10.29 -3.02 -2.91
C THR A 60 10.71 -2.64 -4.31
N ARG A 61 10.67 -3.59 -5.24
CA ARG A 61 10.86 -3.34 -6.66
C ARG A 61 9.52 -3.30 -7.36
N LEU A 62 9.34 -2.29 -8.22
CA LEU A 62 8.12 -2.04 -8.96
C LEU A 62 8.45 -1.92 -10.44
N LYS A 63 7.63 -2.52 -11.30
CA LYS A 63 7.62 -2.20 -12.73
C LYS A 63 6.42 -1.31 -13.03
N VAL A 64 6.70 -0.12 -13.57
CA VAL A 64 5.69 0.92 -13.79
C VAL A 64 5.77 1.42 -15.23
N THR A 65 4.65 1.40 -15.94
CA THR A 65 4.56 1.95 -17.30
C THR A 65 4.63 3.48 -17.31
N PRO A 66 4.86 4.12 -18.47
CA PRO A 66 4.83 5.59 -18.58
C PRO A 66 3.51 6.24 -18.12
N LEU A 67 2.40 5.49 -18.18
CA LEU A 67 1.08 5.95 -17.70
C LEU A 67 0.84 5.64 -16.22
N GLY A 68 1.87 5.24 -15.46
CA GLY A 68 1.76 4.97 -14.05
C GLY A 68 1.16 3.60 -13.69
N LYS A 69 0.88 2.73 -14.68
CA LYS A 69 0.36 1.39 -14.42
C LYS A 69 1.44 0.53 -13.75
N VAL A 70 1.19 0.07 -12.55
CA VAL A 70 2.03 -0.93 -11.89
C VAL A 70 1.73 -2.30 -12.49
N LEU A 71 2.76 -2.94 -13.04
CA LEU A 71 2.67 -4.26 -13.65
C LEU A 71 3.07 -5.36 -12.68
N GLU A 72 4.12 -5.09 -11.90
CA GLU A 72 4.77 -6.07 -11.05
C GLU A 72 5.23 -5.42 -9.76
N VAL A 73 5.08 -6.14 -8.66
CA VAL A 73 5.60 -5.79 -7.33
C VAL A 73 6.40 -6.96 -6.80
N GLN A 74 7.66 -6.73 -6.49
CA GLN A 74 8.52 -7.66 -5.77
C GLN A 74 8.87 -7.06 -4.41
N MET A 75 8.58 -7.81 -3.34
CA MET A 75 8.90 -7.40 -1.97
C MET A 75 10.02 -8.26 -1.41
N ASP A 76 11.09 -7.62 -0.99
CA ASP A 76 12.20 -8.28 -0.33
C ASP A 76 12.04 -8.11 1.19
N PHE A 77 11.64 -9.18 1.88
CA PHE A 77 11.52 -9.19 3.34
C PHE A 77 12.88 -9.47 3.97
N PRO A 78 13.32 -8.64 4.95
CA PRO A 78 14.58 -8.90 5.65
C PRO A 78 14.53 -10.26 6.39
N GLU A 79 15.63 -11.01 6.36
CA GLU A 79 15.71 -12.34 7.01
C GLU A 79 15.33 -12.31 8.50
N LYS A 80 15.66 -11.24 9.21
CA LYS A 80 15.24 -11.04 10.60
C LYS A 80 13.73 -11.00 10.82
N ALA A 81 12.96 -10.62 9.82
CA ALA A 81 11.51 -10.65 9.90
C ALA A 81 10.95 -12.09 9.87
N LYS A 82 11.74 -13.03 9.36
CA LYS A 82 11.39 -14.46 9.32
C LYS A 82 11.64 -15.16 10.67
N GLU A 83 12.50 -14.61 11.53
CA GLU A 83 12.93 -15.24 12.79
C GLU A 83 12.24 -14.67 14.04
N GLU A 84 11.62 -13.49 13.98
CA GLU A 84 10.98 -12.89 15.14
C GLU A 84 9.67 -13.59 15.50
N SER A 85 9.63 -14.01 16.79
CA SER A 85 8.58 -14.80 17.47
C SER A 85 7.14 -14.55 17.04
N PRO A 86 6.33 -15.65 16.98
CA PRO A 86 4.91 -15.62 16.59
C PRO A 86 4.01 -14.78 17.49
N SER A 87 4.45 -14.43 18.70
CA SER A 87 3.71 -13.59 19.64
C SER A 87 3.64 -12.10 19.25
N ARG A 88 4.50 -11.66 18.33
CA ARG A 88 4.41 -10.36 17.70
C ARG A 88 3.73 -10.53 16.35
N LEU A 89 2.42 -10.71 16.37
CA LEU A 89 1.58 -10.52 15.19
C LEU A 89 1.94 -9.14 14.61
N SER A 90 2.88 -9.15 13.70
CA SER A 90 3.32 -7.94 13.00
C SER A 90 2.27 -7.58 11.95
N VAL A 91 1.03 -7.39 12.39
CA VAL A 91 -0.03 -6.72 11.61
C VAL A 91 0.49 -5.40 11.04
N ASN A 92 1.55 -4.88 11.66
CA ASN A 92 2.23 -3.65 11.25
C ASN A 92 3.06 -3.76 9.97
N TRP A 93 3.41 -4.96 9.52
CA TRP A 93 4.34 -5.11 8.38
C TRP A 93 3.66 -5.05 7.03
N SER A 94 2.48 -5.61 6.90
CA SER A 94 1.86 -5.76 5.59
C SER A 94 0.94 -4.61 5.22
N MET A 95 0.27 -3.98 6.21
CA MET A 95 -0.78 -3.00 5.92
C MET A 95 -0.27 -1.67 5.36
N PRO A 96 0.69 -0.96 5.99
CA PRO A 96 1.18 0.30 5.43
C PRO A 96 1.95 0.12 4.12
N GLN A 97 2.62 -1.02 3.98
CA GLN A 97 3.39 -1.34 2.77
C GLN A 97 2.47 -1.70 1.61
N MET A 98 1.46 -2.54 1.84
CA MET A 98 0.48 -2.88 0.81
C MET A 98 -0.38 -1.67 0.44
N GLN A 99 -0.74 -0.84 1.41
CA GLN A 99 -1.42 0.42 1.12
C GLN A 99 -0.53 1.35 0.29
N GLY A 100 0.73 1.57 0.66
CA GLY A 100 1.67 2.37 -0.12
C GLY A 100 1.86 1.84 -1.54
N LEU A 101 1.88 0.54 -1.74
CA LEU A 101 2.07 -0.09 -3.05
C LEU A 101 0.83 -0.02 -3.94
N ALA A 102 -0.35 -0.21 -3.37
CA ALA A 102 -1.61 -0.12 -4.12
C ALA A 102 -1.89 1.31 -4.62
N TRP A 103 -1.27 2.32 -4.00
CA TRP A 103 -1.52 3.74 -4.24
C TRP A 103 -0.51 4.43 -5.14
N GLN A 104 0.61 3.81 -5.44
CA GLN A 104 1.65 4.43 -6.28
C GLN A 104 1.32 4.44 -7.76
N GLY A 105 0.39 3.60 -8.18
CA GLY A 105 -0.07 3.60 -9.55
C GLY A 105 -1.18 4.61 -9.77
N ILE A 106 -0.84 5.92 -9.90
CA ILE A 106 -1.76 6.81 -10.58
C ILE A 106 -1.81 6.31 -12.01
N LEU A 107 -2.87 5.58 -12.34
CA LEU A 107 -3.11 5.22 -13.73
C LEU A 107 -3.60 6.47 -14.45
N PHE A 108 -2.70 7.09 -15.22
CA PHE A 108 -3.05 8.21 -16.08
C PHE A 108 -3.88 7.72 -17.27
N PRO A 109 -4.83 8.54 -17.75
CA PRO A 109 -5.61 8.20 -18.93
C PRO A 109 -4.73 8.22 -20.19
N GLU A 110 -5.01 7.33 -21.12
CA GLU A 110 -4.31 7.29 -22.41
C GLU A 110 -4.60 8.54 -23.28
N ASN A 111 -5.77 9.11 -23.10
CA ASN A 111 -6.19 10.31 -23.83
C ASN A 111 -6.01 11.57 -22.98
N PRO A 112 -5.71 12.71 -23.60
CA PRO A 112 -5.66 13.99 -22.90
C PRO A 112 -6.97 14.30 -22.19
N VAL A 113 -6.88 14.76 -20.94
CA VAL A 113 -8.03 15.11 -20.10
C VAL A 113 -8.07 16.61 -19.81
N LYS A 114 -9.27 17.12 -19.55
CA LYS A 114 -9.53 18.50 -19.13
C LYS A 114 -9.99 18.54 -17.68
N THR A 115 -9.91 19.67 -17.07
CA THR A 115 -10.49 19.91 -15.74
C THR A 115 -11.96 19.48 -15.71
N GLY A 116 -12.29 18.65 -14.74
CA GLY A 116 -13.61 18.04 -14.56
C GLY A 116 -13.76 16.65 -15.17
N ASP A 117 -12.89 16.24 -16.09
CA ASP A 117 -12.95 14.91 -16.68
C ASP A 117 -12.62 13.82 -15.64
N THR A 118 -13.25 12.68 -15.84
CA THR A 118 -13.05 11.47 -15.00
C THR A 118 -12.60 10.31 -15.87
N TRP A 119 -11.81 9.41 -15.29
CA TRP A 119 -11.42 8.15 -15.95
C TRP A 119 -11.44 6.97 -14.97
N ASP A 120 -11.62 5.79 -15.50
CA ASP A 120 -11.59 4.56 -14.71
C ASP A 120 -10.15 4.12 -14.44
N ILE A 121 -9.92 3.65 -13.24
CA ILE A 121 -8.71 2.93 -12.85
C ILE A 121 -9.05 1.46 -12.88
N SER A 122 -8.38 0.69 -13.74
CA SER A 122 -8.50 -0.75 -13.78
C SER A 122 -7.15 -1.34 -14.15
N THR A 123 -6.54 -2.06 -13.24
CA THR A 123 -5.24 -2.69 -13.47
C THR A 123 -5.11 -3.98 -12.69
N LYS A 124 -4.30 -4.90 -13.21
CA LYS A 124 -3.87 -6.12 -12.56
C LYS A 124 -2.42 -5.96 -12.19
N ILE A 125 -2.09 -6.30 -10.96
CA ILE A 125 -0.75 -6.18 -10.39
C ILE A 125 -0.28 -7.57 -10.01
N ASP A 126 0.86 -7.98 -10.52
CA ASP A 126 1.51 -9.23 -10.18
C ASP A 126 2.41 -9.04 -8.95
N PHE A 127 2.01 -9.63 -7.83
CA PHE A 127 2.83 -9.72 -6.63
C PHE A 127 3.70 -10.96 -6.70
N LYS A 128 5.00 -10.76 -6.87
CA LYS A 128 5.99 -11.84 -6.87
C LYS A 128 6.43 -12.16 -5.46
N LEU A 129 6.14 -13.37 -5.03
CA LEU A 129 6.64 -13.99 -3.81
C LEU A 129 7.73 -15.00 -4.19
N GLU A 130 8.44 -15.56 -3.21
CA GLU A 130 9.58 -16.46 -3.46
C GLU A 130 9.25 -17.65 -4.37
N ASP A 131 8.06 -18.24 -4.20
CA ASP A 131 7.64 -19.51 -4.84
C ASP A 131 6.46 -19.37 -5.81
N ARG A 132 5.79 -18.21 -5.86
CA ARG A 132 4.58 -17.99 -6.65
C ARG A 132 4.33 -16.52 -6.98
N THR A 133 3.42 -16.33 -7.93
CA THR A 133 2.88 -15.00 -8.27
C THR A 133 1.41 -14.96 -7.91
N VAL A 134 0.97 -13.87 -7.29
CA VAL A 134 -0.44 -13.60 -6.99
C VAL A 134 -0.87 -12.36 -7.74
N GLU A 135 -1.90 -12.50 -8.58
CA GLU A 135 -2.49 -11.36 -9.30
C GLU A 135 -3.54 -10.68 -8.43
N VAL A 136 -3.43 -9.38 -8.28
CA VAL A 136 -4.40 -8.54 -7.56
C VAL A 136 -5.00 -7.53 -8.52
N GLU A 137 -6.31 -7.54 -8.66
CA GLU A 137 -7.04 -6.57 -9.49
C GLU A 137 -7.37 -5.31 -8.66
N VAL A 138 -6.98 -4.14 -9.18
CA VAL A 138 -7.23 -2.82 -8.58
C VAL A 138 -8.23 -2.07 -9.44
N LYS A 139 -9.31 -1.58 -8.84
CA LYS A 139 -10.38 -0.82 -9.50
C LYS A 139 -10.63 0.49 -8.80
N GLY A 140 -11.00 1.49 -9.59
CA GLY A 140 -11.31 2.82 -9.04
C GLY A 140 -11.67 3.83 -10.11
N LYS A 141 -11.71 5.08 -9.67
CA LYS A 141 -11.95 6.23 -10.55
C LYS A 141 -11.03 7.38 -10.15
N ALA A 142 -10.61 8.15 -11.13
CA ALA A 142 -9.90 9.39 -10.89
C ALA A 142 -10.55 10.54 -11.64
N ARG A 143 -10.26 11.77 -11.19
CA ARG A 143 -10.77 13.00 -11.75
C ARG A 143 -9.68 14.07 -11.74
N LEU A 144 -9.52 14.80 -12.83
CA LEU A 144 -8.71 16.02 -12.85
C LEU A 144 -9.55 17.18 -12.28
N VAL A 145 -9.19 17.63 -11.08
CA VAL A 145 -9.90 18.73 -10.39
C VAL A 145 -9.51 20.08 -10.94
N GLY A 146 -8.23 20.27 -11.27
CA GLY A 146 -7.70 21.52 -11.76
C GLY A 146 -6.18 21.57 -11.68
N PHE A 147 -5.66 22.80 -11.61
CA PHE A 147 -4.23 23.05 -11.48
C PHE A 147 -3.97 23.99 -10.31
N GLU A 148 -2.97 23.68 -9.52
CA GLU A 148 -2.54 24.49 -8.37
C GLU A 148 -1.01 24.65 -8.37
N LYS A 149 -0.53 25.75 -7.78
CA LYS A 149 0.91 25.94 -7.59
C LYS A 149 1.33 25.43 -6.22
N VAL A 150 2.21 24.43 -6.18
CA VAL A 150 2.75 23.83 -4.96
C VAL A 150 4.27 23.93 -4.96
N ASP A 151 4.84 24.60 -3.95
CA ASP A 151 6.29 24.79 -3.81
C ASP A 151 6.96 25.36 -5.08
N GLY A 152 6.23 26.26 -5.80
CA GLY A 152 6.69 26.90 -7.03
C GLY A 152 6.48 26.07 -8.32
N ARG A 153 5.94 24.85 -8.23
CA ARG A 153 5.66 23.94 -9.35
C ARG A 153 4.20 24.02 -9.75
N ASP A 154 3.94 23.99 -11.05
CA ASP A 154 2.58 23.95 -11.58
C ASP A 154 2.10 22.49 -11.61
N CYS A 155 1.18 22.15 -10.70
CA CYS A 155 0.73 20.79 -10.48
C CYS A 155 -0.72 20.59 -10.95
N ALA A 156 -0.97 19.50 -11.66
CA ALA A 156 -2.31 18.96 -11.84
C ALA A 156 -2.80 18.38 -10.51
N VAL A 157 -4.02 18.72 -10.13
CA VAL A 157 -4.68 18.21 -8.93
C VAL A 157 -5.62 17.09 -9.34
N ILE A 158 -5.35 15.88 -8.85
CA ILE A 158 -6.10 14.68 -9.18
C ILE A 158 -6.72 14.13 -7.91
N GLU A 159 -8.02 13.90 -7.94
CA GLU A 159 -8.71 13.12 -6.93
C GLU A 159 -8.91 11.70 -7.45
N ALA A 160 -8.56 10.71 -6.63
CA ALA A 160 -8.74 9.31 -6.95
C ALA A 160 -9.46 8.60 -5.83
N MET A 161 -10.41 7.74 -6.19
CA MET A 161 -11.07 6.80 -5.30
C MET A 161 -10.80 5.40 -5.85
N VAL A 162 -10.21 4.55 -5.02
CA VAL A 162 -9.87 3.18 -5.40
C VAL A 162 -10.47 2.22 -4.38
N GLU A 163 -11.07 1.15 -4.88
CA GLU A 163 -11.56 0.07 -4.03
C GLU A 163 -10.38 -0.71 -3.47
N ILE A 164 -10.43 -1.07 -2.19
CA ILE A 164 -9.42 -1.95 -1.61
C ILE A 164 -9.61 -3.33 -2.22
N PRO A 165 -8.60 -3.86 -2.92
CA PRO A 165 -8.72 -5.17 -3.53
C PRO A 165 -8.79 -6.27 -2.46
N ASP A 166 -9.36 -7.41 -2.82
CA ASP A 166 -9.31 -8.58 -1.96
C ASP A 166 -7.89 -9.16 -1.94
N PHE A 167 -7.20 -8.98 -0.84
CA PHE A 167 -5.86 -9.52 -0.61
C PHE A 167 -5.88 -10.97 -0.07
N GLY A 168 -7.02 -11.67 -0.11
CA GLY A 168 -7.17 -13.00 0.46
C GLY A 168 -6.14 -14.00 -0.04
N GLU A 169 -5.92 -14.07 -1.35
CA GLU A 169 -4.92 -14.97 -1.94
C GLU A 169 -3.49 -14.55 -1.60
N LEU A 170 -3.21 -13.25 -1.62
CA LEU A 170 -1.89 -12.71 -1.27
C LEU A 170 -1.55 -13.02 0.21
N MET A 171 -2.51 -12.85 1.11
CA MET A 171 -2.33 -13.16 2.55
C MET A 171 -2.12 -14.65 2.79
N GLN A 172 -2.81 -15.53 2.04
CA GLN A 172 -2.57 -16.97 2.10
C GLN A 172 -1.19 -17.38 1.56
N ALA A 173 -0.66 -16.58 0.65
CA ALA A 173 0.62 -16.81 0.03
C ALA A 173 1.80 -16.38 0.91
N MET A 174 1.58 -15.42 1.81
CA MET A 174 2.63 -14.95 2.72
C MET A 174 2.82 -15.93 3.89
N PRO A 175 4.08 -16.28 4.22
CA PRO A 175 4.34 -17.08 5.40
C PRO A 175 3.96 -16.28 6.65
N ILE A 176 3.05 -16.80 7.44
CA ILE A 176 2.72 -16.26 8.76
C ILE A 176 3.49 -17.07 9.80
N PRO A 177 4.55 -16.52 10.42
CA PRO A 177 5.34 -17.22 11.39
C PRO A 177 4.46 -17.73 12.54
N GLY A 178 4.56 -19.03 12.86
CA GLY A 178 3.83 -19.66 13.98
C GLY A 178 2.36 -19.96 13.71
N ALA A 179 1.84 -19.71 12.54
CA ALA A 179 0.50 -20.17 12.16
C ALA A 179 0.59 -21.54 11.49
N GLU A 180 0.53 -22.61 12.30
CA GLU A 180 0.26 -23.95 11.79
C GLU A 180 -1.24 -24.05 11.48
N GLY A 181 -1.65 -23.65 10.25
CA GLY A 181 -3.05 -23.70 9.86
C GLY A 181 -3.32 -22.98 8.54
N LYS A 182 -4.56 -23.10 8.06
CA LYS A 182 -5.02 -22.40 6.86
C LYS A 182 -5.58 -21.04 7.25
N VAL A 183 -4.96 -19.97 6.76
CA VAL A 183 -5.48 -18.61 6.90
C VAL A 183 -6.30 -18.27 5.67
N THR A 184 -7.52 -17.78 5.88
CA THR A 184 -8.32 -17.13 4.84
C THR A 184 -8.60 -15.71 5.28
N SER A 185 -8.49 -14.77 4.36
CA SER A 185 -8.83 -13.38 4.63
C SER A 185 -9.68 -12.82 3.51
N ARG A 186 -10.47 -11.82 3.84
CA ARG A 186 -11.20 -11.00 2.90
C ARG A 186 -11.04 -9.55 3.33
N SER A 187 -10.69 -8.70 2.39
CA SER A 187 -10.60 -7.25 2.60
C SER A 187 -11.64 -6.53 1.76
N GLU A 188 -12.17 -5.44 2.31
CA GLU A 188 -13.08 -4.53 1.65
C GLU A 188 -12.87 -3.12 2.18
N GLY A 189 -13.16 -2.13 1.36
CA GLY A 189 -13.04 -0.73 1.71
C GLY A 189 -12.72 0.14 0.52
N GLN A 190 -12.36 1.38 0.83
CA GLN A 190 -11.98 2.34 -0.20
C GLN A 190 -10.86 3.23 0.28
N VAL A 191 -10.17 3.80 -0.67
CA VAL A 191 -9.16 4.79 -0.43
C VAL A 191 -9.39 5.98 -1.31
N ASN A 192 -9.33 7.13 -0.70
CA ASN A 192 -9.50 8.42 -1.33
C ASN A 192 -8.17 9.15 -1.27
N SER A 193 -7.67 9.58 -2.42
CA SER A 193 -6.40 10.30 -2.54
C SER A 193 -6.61 11.64 -3.24
N LYS A 194 -5.90 12.65 -2.78
CA LYS A 194 -5.71 13.91 -3.47
C LYS A 194 -4.23 14.08 -3.78
N ILE A 195 -3.91 14.22 -5.05
CA ILE A 195 -2.57 14.10 -5.59
C ILE A 195 -2.23 15.35 -6.36
N TRP A 196 -1.07 15.94 -6.08
CA TRP A 196 -0.52 17.06 -6.83
C TRP A 196 0.65 16.55 -7.68
N PHE A 197 0.44 16.52 -8.97
CA PHE A 197 1.37 15.96 -9.95
C PHE A 197 1.98 17.09 -10.79
N ASP A 198 3.30 17.24 -10.72
CA ASP A 198 4.06 18.15 -11.58
C ASP A 198 4.12 17.55 -12.99
N VAL A 199 3.36 18.15 -13.90
CA VAL A 199 3.24 17.65 -15.28
C VAL A 199 4.54 17.82 -16.06
N ALA A 200 5.33 18.85 -15.75
CA ALA A 200 6.57 19.13 -16.47
C ALA A 200 7.69 18.15 -16.10
N GLU A 201 7.78 17.80 -14.82
CA GLU A 201 8.82 16.91 -14.29
C GLU A 201 8.36 15.45 -14.17
N GLY A 202 7.06 15.18 -14.33
CA GLY A 202 6.52 13.81 -14.19
C GLY A 202 6.56 13.27 -12.76
N LEU A 203 6.39 14.12 -11.75
CA LEU A 203 6.60 13.77 -10.35
C LEU A 203 5.37 14.05 -9.48
N VAL A 204 5.10 13.20 -8.52
CA VAL A 204 4.16 13.49 -7.44
C VAL A 204 4.85 14.41 -6.43
N VAL A 205 4.33 15.62 -6.28
CA VAL A 205 4.84 16.64 -5.36
C VAL A 205 4.24 16.48 -3.97
N ARG A 206 2.95 16.15 -3.92
CA ARG A 206 2.20 15.91 -2.68
C ARG A 206 1.11 14.88 -2.92
N ASN A 207 0.87 14.06 -1.93
CA ASN A 207 -0.23 13.11 -1.91
C ASN A 207 -0.85 13.09 -0.51
N GLU A 208 -2.17 13.24 -0.44
CA GLU A 208 -2.97 13.09 0.76
C GLU A 208 -3.91 11.91 0.57
N THR A 209 -3.81 10.90 1.41
CA THR A 209 -4.56 9.67 1.27
C THR A 209 -5.29 9.34 2.57
N ASN A 210 -6.58 9.02 2.44
CA ASN A 210 -7.40 8.49 3.51
C ASN A 210 -7.93 7.12 3.07
N ALA A 211 -7.74 6.12 3.90
CA ALA A 211 -8.21 4.76 3.64
C ALA A 211 -9.13 4.30 4.78
N ASP A 212 -10.26 3.74 4.40
CA ASP A 212 -11.17 3.03 5.31
C ASP A 212 -11.22 1.58 4.86
N MET A 213 -10.91 0.66 5.76
CA MET A 213 -10.78 -0.75 5.43
C MET A 213 -11.37 -1.65 6.51
N THR A 214 -12.01 -2.71 6.07
CA THR A 214 -12.40 -3.85 6.90
C THR A 214 -11.68 -5.09 6.40
N MET A 215 -11.06 -5.82 7.33
CA MET A 215 -10.44 -7.12 7.04
C MET A 215 -11.04 -8.18 7.94
N ASN A 216 -11.45 -9.27 7.33
CA ASN A 216 -11.95 -10.45 8.04
C ASN A 216 -10.95 -11.59 7.86
N PHE A 217 -10.48 -12.13 8.95
CA PHE A 217 -9.54 -13.27 8.97
C PHE A 217 -10.21 -14.49 9.57
N THR A 218 -9.93 -15.64 9.02
CA THR A 218 -10.27 -16.92 9.63
C THR A 218 -9.04 -17.80 9.61
N LEU A 219 -8.57 -18.19 10.80
CA LEU A 219 -7.51 -19.15 10.99
C LEU A 219 -8.16 -20.51 11.29
N THR A 220 -7.91 -21.51 10.46
CA THR A 220 -8.31 -22.89 10.67
C THR A 220 -7.10 -23.66 11.13
N LEU A 221 -7.13 -24.12 12.39
CA LEU A 221 -6.08 -24.91 13.02
C LEU A 221 -6.04 -26.35 12.44
N PRO A 222 -4.92 -27.06 12.56
CA PRO A 222 -4.82 -28.48 12.15
C PRO A 222 -5.84 -29.39 12.82
N THR A 223 -6.34 -29.00 14.00
CA THR A 223 -7.41 -29.70 14.74
C THR A 223 -8.80 -29.55 14.11
N GLY A 224 -8.95 -28.72 13.06
CA GLY A 224 -10.23 -28.38 12.44
C GLY A 224 -11.00 -27.26 13.14
N GLN A 225 -10.50 -26.74 14.23
CA GLN A 225 -11.09 -25.57 14.89
C GLN A 225 -10.78 -24.30 14.07
N SER A 226 -11.75 -23.39 13.99
CA SER A 226 -11.59 -22.11 13.30
C SER A 226 -11.80 -20.94 14.26
N VAL A 227 -10.92 -19.96 14.15
CA VAL A 227 -11.01 -18.67 14.85
C VAL A 227 -11.19 -17.58 13.82
N SER A 228 -12.24 -16.80 13.93
CA SER A 228 -12.50 -15.66 13.04
C SER A 228 -12.31 -14.35 13.79
N MET A 229 -11.68 -13.41 13.12
CA MET A 229 -11.38 -12.07 13.63
C MET A 229 -11.75 -11.05 12.55
N SER A 230 -12.43 -9.98 12.94
CA SER A 230 -12.71 -8.84 12.08
C SER A 230 -11.94 -7.63 12.58
N MET A 231 -11.27 -6.95 11.66
CA MET A 231 -10.52 -5.74 11.91
C MET A 231 -11.08 -4.61 11.07
N GLN A 232 -11.31 -3.47 11.68
CA GLN A 232 -11.67 -2.23 10.99
C GLN A 232 -10.56 -1.21 11.24
N GLY A 233 -10.15 -0.51 10.21
CA GLY A 233 -9.09 0.47 10.31
C GLY A 233 -9.34 1.67 9.41
N THR A 234 -8.98 2.84 9.94
CA THR A 234 -8.84 4.07 9.16
C THR A 234 -7.39 4.48 9.14
N THR A 235 -6.91 4.90 8.00
CA THR A 235 -5.52 5.34 7.86
C THR A 235 -5.47 6.65 7.11
N ARG A 236 -4.62 7.55 7.57
CA ARG A 236 -4.36 8.82 6.90
C ARG A 236 -2.87 8.96 6.64
N PHE A 237 -2.50 9.21 5.39
CA PHE A 237 -1.14 9.47 4.98
C PHE A 237 -1.05 10.83 4.30
N GLU A 238 0.06 11.50 4.53
CA GLU A 238 0.51 12.64 3.76
C GLU A 238 1.94 12.38 3.30
N GLU A 239 2.15 12.44 1.99
CA GLU A 239 3.46 12.36 1.36
C GLU A 239 3.79 13.70 0.74
N LYS A 240 5.04 14.13 0.90
CA LYS A 240 5.54 15.35 0.29
C LYS A 240 6.93 15.09 -0.30
N LEU A 241 7.11 15.52 -1.54
CA LEU A 241 8.41 15.47 -2.19
C LEU A 241 9.37 16.42 -1.47
N THR A 242 10.48 15.90 -0.96
CA THR A 242 11.47 16.72 -0.23
C THR A 242 12.71 17.01 -1.06
N LYS A 243 13.09 16.11 -1.97
CA LYS A 243 14.30 16.28 -2.79
C LYS A 243 14.26 15.38 -4.02
N VAL A 244 14.67 15.95 -5.15
CA VAL A 244 15.01 15.20 -6.37
C VAL A 244 16.51 15.32 -6.59
N SER A 245 17.20 14.20 -6.77
CA SER A 245 18.60 14.19 -7.18
C SER A 245 18.72 13.48 -8.53
N GLN A 246 19.20 14.17 -9.54
CA GLN A 246 19.63 13.54 -10.79
C GLN A 246 21.07 13.05 -10.59
N LYS A 247 21.34 11.82 -11.02
CA LYS A 247 22.70 11.27 -11.11
C LYS A 247 23.25 11.49 -12.49
#